data_03f6f42e80f28a2f6955ea81cc48f167
#
_entry.id   03f6f42e80f28a2f6955ea81cc48f167
#
_cell.length_a   1.000
_cell.length_b   1.000
_cell.length_c   1.000
_cell.angle_alpha   90.00
_cell.angle_beta   90.00
_cell.angle_gamma   90.00
#
_symmetry.space_group_name_H-M   'P 1'
#
loop_
_entity.id
_entity.type
_entity.pdbx_description
1 polymer ?
#
loop_
_entity_poly.entity_id
_entity_poly.type
_entity_poly.pdbx_seq_one_letter_code
_entity_poly.pdbx_strand_id
1 'polypeptide(L)'
;MSAIILESSLVHYEALGRGKPLLFLHDWLGSWRYWVPTMVDMSSTTRTYALDFWGFGDSDKVTTRYSIPGYVSQVELFMDQMGIQRVPVIGHGLGGVVGVYFALAHPERVEQLMTVCTPLTATDIARPLSGYAGGDNPAKMILGRRLKSYEEVDIEASKTDGKAVMESVRSAMNYNLLDALESLDLPVLIVCGREDPIIQVPDDDTLEDLDYNVYPFIFEAAQHYPMLEETGKFNRLLRDFLVHRDNWDAIEIKDEWKRRMR
;
A
#
# COMPACT_ATOMS: atom_id res chain seq x y z
N MET A 1 5.97 -2.22 20.84
CA MET A 1 5.26 -3.20 19.97
C MET A 1 3.82 -3.26 20.44
N SER A 2 2.91 -2.97 19.55
CA SER A 2 1.47 -3.06 19.82
C SER A 2 0.91 -4.29 19.11
N ALA A 3 0.04 -5.04 19.78
CA ALA A 3 -0.59 -6.22 19.20
C ALA A 3 -2.03 -6.33 19.68
N ILE A 4 -2.87 -6.90 18.85
CA ILE A 4 -4.26 -7.24 19.16
C ILE A 4 -4.55 -8.68 18.75
N ILE A 5 -5.61 -9.24 19.28
CA ILE A 5 -6.08 -10.58 18.89
C ILE A 5 -7.31 -10.40 18.01
N LEU A 6 -7.21 -10.86 16.77
CA LEU A 6 -8.31 -10.94 15.82
C LEU A 6 -8.60 -12.41 15.51
N GLU A 7 -9.82 -12.88 15.76
CA GLU A 7 -10.23 -14.28 15.54
C GLU A 7 -9.24 -15.30 16.10
N SER A 8 -8.77 -15.08 17.32
CA SER A 8 -7.80 -15.93 18.04
C SER A 8 -6.37 -15.92 17.49
N SER A 9 -6.04 -15.01 16.58
CA SER A 9 -4.71 -14.84 15.99
C SER A 9 -4.14 -13.47 16.34
N LEU A 10 -2.84 -13.43 16.65
CA LEU A 10 -2.15 -12.18 16.94
C LEU A 10 -1.95 -11.37 15.65
N VAL A 11 -2.30 -10.10 15.70
CA VAL A 11 -2.00 -9.11 14.68
C VAL A 11 -1.15 -8.01 15.30
N HIS A 12 0.04 -7.85 14.76
CA HIS A 12 0.94 -6.76 15.11
C HIS A 12 0.56 -5.47 14.38
N TYR A 13 0.70 -4.34 15.04
CA TYR A 13 0.57 -3.02 14.45
C TYR A 13 1.41 -2.00 15.18
N GLU A 14 1.70 -0.89 14.53
CA GLU A 14 2.26 0.28 15.20
C GLU A 14 1.36 1.49 15.00
N ALA A 15 1.35 2.37 16.01
CA ALA A 15 0.54 3.58 15.99
C ALA A 15 1.33 4.77 16.55
N LEU A 16 1.35 5.86 15.78
CA LEU A 16 2.04 7.09 16.15
C LEU A 16 1.10 8.29 16.09
N GLY A 17 1.41 9.32 16.88
CA GLY A 17 0.70 10.60 16.84
C GLY A 17 -0.66 10.60 17.55
N ARG A 18 -1.42 11.66 17.29
CA ARG A 18 -2.76 11.89 17.86
C ARG A 18 -3.62 12.64 16.82
N GLY A 19 -4.93 12.51 16.90
CA GLY A 19 -5.86 13.20 16.00
C GLY A 19 -6.68 12.22 15.17
N LYS A 20 -7.04 12.60 13.94
CA LYS A 20 -7.81 11.76 13.03
C LYS A 20 -7.00 10.52 12.64
N PRO A 21 -7.65 9.35 12.51
CA PRO A 21 -6.96 8.14 12.09
C PRO A 21 -6.47 8.22 10.64
N LEU A 22 -5.35 7.53 10.37
CA LEU A 22 -4.77 7.33 9.05
C LEU A 22 -4.22 5.90 9.01
N LEU A 23 -4.64 5.08 8.04
CA LEU A 23 -4.30 3.66 7.98
C LEU A 23 -3.33 3.37 6.84
N PHE A 24 -2.21 2.73 7.17
CA PHE A 24 -1.21 2.26 6.23
C PHE A 24 -1.26 0.73 6.11
N LEU A 25 -1.30 0.23 4.87
CA LEU A 25 -1.30 -1.18 4.51
C LEU A 25 -0.05 -1.48 3.67
N HIS A 26 0.73 -2.49 4.10
CA HIS A 26 2.02 -2.79 3.48
C HIS A 26 1.91 -3.71 2.24
N ASP A 27 3.01 -3.81 1.50
CA ASP A 27 3.20 -4.65 0.32
C ASP A 27 3.63 -6.10 0.66
N TRP A 28 3.71 -6.96 -0.39
CA TRP A 28 4.24 -8.34 -0.34
C TRP A 28 5.66 -8.45 0.18
N LEU A 29 6.49 -7.43 -0.02
CA LEU A 29 7.92 -7.45 0.28
C LEU A 29 8.30 -6.59 1.50
N GLY A 30 7.40 -6.47 2.47
CA GLY A 30 7.66 -5.65 3.65
C GLY A 30 6.69 -5.90 4.79
N SER A 31 6.65 -4.93 5.69
CA SER A 31 5.81 -4.88 6.88
C SER A 31 5.48 -3.44 7.21
N TRP A 32 4.86 -3.19 8.36
CA TRP A 32 4.62 -1.86 8.89
C TRP A 32 5.85 -0.93 8.88
N ARG A 33 7.07 -1.49 9.04
CA ARG A 33 8.30 -0.77 9.38
C ARG A 33 8.68 0.30 8.35
N TYR A 34 8.56 0.02 7.07
CA TYR A 34 8.96 1.01 6.05
C TYR A 34 8.01 2.22 5.96
N TRP A 35 6.85 2.17 6.62
CA TRP A 35 5.97 3.32 6.77
C TRP A 35 6.42 4.30 7.85
N VAL A 36 7.39 3.91 8.72
CA VAL A 36 7.83 4.73 9.87
C VAL A 36 8.22 6.15 9.49
N PRO A 37 9.02 6.43 8.44
CA PRO A 37 9.36 7.80 8.07
C PRO A 37 8.12 8.65 7.74
N THR A 38 7.15 8.09 7.02
CA THR A 38 5.88 8.75 6.71
C THR A 38 4.98 8.88 7.94
N MET A 39 4.88 7.84 8.76
CA MET A 39 4.10 7.89 10.01
C MET A 39 4.62 8.96 10.97
N VAL A 40 5.93 9.10 11.11
CA VAL A 40 6.54 10.14 11.95
C VAL A 40 6.18 11.52 11.44
N ASP A 41 6.28 11.76 10.14
CA ASP A 41 5.94 13.04 9.52
C ASP A 41 4.45 13.40 9.68
N MET A 42 3.54 12.41 9.49
CA MET A 42 2.09 12.59 9.65
C MET A 42 1.65 12.69 11.11
N SER A 43 2.43 12.16 12.06
CA SER A 43 2.05 12.02 13.47
C SER A 43 1.78 13.34 14.21
N SER A 44 2.20 14.47 13.65
CA SER A 44 1.95 15.80 14.22
C SER A 44 0.47 16.20 14.16
N THR A 45 -0.29 15.70 13.19
CA THR A 45 -1.69 16.07 12.93
C THR A 45 -2.65 14.88 12.87
N THR A 46 -2.13 13.66 12.71
CA THR A 46 -2.94 12.45 12.57
C THR A 46 -2.51 11.36 13.55
N ARG A 47 -3.42 10.46 13.86
CA ARG A 47 -3.14 9.20 14.53
C ARG A 47 -2.92 8.13 13.45
N THR A 48 -1.67 7.86 13.11
CA THR A 48 -1.30 6.87 12.10
C THR A 48 -1.33 5.46 12.67
N TYR A 49 -1.78 4.51 11.85
CA TYR A 49 -1.76 3.08 12.13
C TYR A 49 -1.14 2.36 10.95
N ALA A 50 -0.22 1.44 11.21
CA ALA A 50 0.30 0.52 10.22
C ALA A 50 0.25 -0.89 10.79
N LEU A 51 -0.49 -1.80 10.15
CA LEU A 51 -0.63 -3.18 10.61
C LEU A 51 0.19 -4.13 9.75
N ASP A 52 0.63 -5.23 10.33
CA ASP A 52 1.16 -6.36 9.61
C ASP A 52 0.02 -7.31 9.21
N PHE A 53 -0.08 -7.62 7.92
CA PHE A 53 -0.99 -8.66 7.47
C PHE A 53 -0.59 -10.03 8.05
N TRP A 54 -1.56 -10.94 8.20
CA TRP A 54 -1.25 -12.33 8.57
C TRP A 54 -0.22 -12.93 7.63
N GLY A 55 0.81 -13.54 8.19
CA GLY A 55 1.95 -14.10 7.45
C GLY A 55 3.10 -13.14 7.20
N PHE A 56 2.97 -11.86 7.61
CA PHE A 56 3.98 -10.82 7.46
C PHE A 56 4.40 -10.24 8.80
N GLY A 57 5.61 -9.69 8.87
CA GLY A 57 6.13 -9.02 10.05
C GLY A 57 6.01 -9.87 11.31
N ASP A 58 5.47 -9.25 12.37
CA ASP A 58 5.29 -9.88 13.68
C ASP A 58 3.85 -10.42 13.88
N SER A 59 3.00 -10.43 12.83
CA SER A 59 1.68 -11.06 12.87
C SER A 59 1.75 -12.59 12.72
N ASP A 60 0.72 -13.28 13.24
CA ASP A 60 0.61 -14.75 13.17
C ASP A 60 0.56 -15.27 11.73
N LYS A 61 1.09 -16.47 11.52
CA LYS A 61 1.12 -17.17 10.23
C LYS A 61 -0.17 -17.98 10.02
N VAL A 62 -1.27 -17.30 9.65
CA VAL A 62 -2.60 -17.89 9.46
C VAL A 62 -2.79 -18.30 8.00
N THR A 63 -2.26 -19.45 7.61
CA THR A 63 -2.16 -19.92 6.21
C THR A 63 -3.51 -19.99 5.47
N THR A 64 -4.62 -20.12 6.16
CA THR A 64 -5.98 -20.15 5.57
C THR A 64 -6.49 -18.76 5.19
N ARG A 65 -5.76 -17.69 5.54
CA ARG A 65 -6.16 -16.29 5.35
C ARG A 65 -5.33 -15.55 4.29
N TYR A 66 -4.40 -16.21 3.62
CA TYR A 66 -3.50 -15.61 2.64
C TYR A 66 -4.17 -15.34 1.29
N SER A 67 -5.22 -14.51 1.31
CA SER A 67 -5.99 -14.12 0.14
C SER A 67 -6.49 -12.68 0.26
N ILE A 68 -6.83 -12.06 -0.86
CA ILE A 68 -7.39 -10.70 -0.84
C ILE A 68 -8.63 -10.61 0.08
N PRO A 69 -9.65 -11.51 -0.02
CA PRO A 69 -10.77 -11.46 0.92
C PRO A 69 -10.36 -11.67 2.38
N GLY A 70 -9.35 -12.51 2.64
CA GLY A 70 -8.83 -12.72 4.00
C GLY A 70 -8.23 -11.45 4.60
N TYR A 71 -7.44 -10.70 3.81
CA TYR A 71 -6.85 -9.44 4.25
C TYR A 71 -7.87 -8.30 4.33
N VAL A 72 -8.86 -8.26 3.44
CA VAL A 72 -10.01 -7.33 3.56
C VAL A 72 -10.72 -7.54 4.90
N SER A 73 -11.01 -8.80 5.26
CA SER A 73 -11.59 -9.14 6.57
C SER A 73 -10.66 -8.74 7.73
N GLN A 74 -9.33 -8.90 7.58
CA GLN A 74 -8.38 -8.47 8.62
C GLN A 74 -8.43 -6.97 8.87
N VAL A 75 -8.54 -6.15 7.80
CA VAL A 75 -8.67 -4.69 7.91
C VAL A 75 -9.97 -4.32 8.62
N GLU A 76 -11.09 -4.95 8.25
CA GLU A 76 -12.39 -4.74 8.90
C GLU A 76 -12.30 -5.02 10.41
N LEU A 77 -11.84 -6.21 10.78
CA LEU A 77 -11.70 -6.63 12.18
C LEU A 77 -10.74 -5.72 12.95
N PHE A 78 -9.65 -5.29 12.32
CA PHE A 78 -8.71 -4.34 12.92
C PHE A 78 -9.39 -3.00 13.22
N MET A 79 -10.07 -2.42 12.26
CA MET A 79 -10.78 -1.15 12.43
C MET A 79 -11.85 -1.24 13.51
N ASP A 80 -12.60 -2.34 13.55
CA ASP A 80 -13.63 -2.58 14.58
C ASP A 80 -13.02 -2.64 15.96
N GLN A 81 -11.95 -3.41 16.14
CA GLN A 81 -11.25 -3.56 17.41
C GLN A 81 -10.62 -2.24 17.89
N MET A 82 -10.18 -1.41 16.96
CA MET A 82 -9.61 -0.08 17.25
C MET A 82 -10.67 1.02 17.39
N GLY A 83 -11.94 0.73 17.17
CA GLY A 83 -13.04 1.70 17.20
C GLY A 83 -12.96 2.73 16.05
N ILE A 84 -12.30 2.40 14.94
CA ILE A 84 -12.15 3.27 13.78
C ILE A 84 -13.37 3.09 12.87
N GLN A 85 -14.22 4.11 12.80
CA GLN A 85 -15.44 4.05 11.99
C GLN A 85 -15.15 4.34 10.51
N ARG A 86 -14.34 5.34 10.23
CA ARG A 86 -14.00 5.78 8.87
C ARG A 86 -12.59 6.34 8.85
N VAL A 87 -11.82 6.06 7.76
CA VAL A 87 -10.38 6.39 7.70
C VAL A 87 -9.91 6.59 6.26
N PRO A 88 -8.96 7.53 6.00
CA PRO A 88 -8.15 7.46 4.78
C PRO A 88 -7.25 6.23 4.82
N VAL A 89 -7.16 5.52 3.69
CA VAL A 89 -6.33 4.32 3.53
C VAL A 89 -5.19 4.58 2.56
N ILE A 90 -3.98 4.26 2.96
CA ILE A 90 -2.77 4.32 2.12
C ILE A 90 -2.25 2.88 1.97
N GLY A 91 -2.38 2.32 0.80
CA GLY A 91 -2.00 0.93 0.51
C GLY A 91 -0.86 0.85 -0.49
N HIS A 92 0.17 0.05 -0.18
CA HIS A 92 1.28 -0.22 -1.08
C HIS A 92 1.17 -1.65 -1.62
N GLY A 93 1.33 -1.84 -2.93
CA GLY A 93 1.30 -3.14 -3.58
C GLY A 93 0.10 -3.99 -3.16
N LEU A 94 0.32 -5.05 -2.38
CA LEU A 94 -0.74 -5.87 -1.74
C LEU A 94 -1.73 -5.01 -0.98
N GLY A 95 -1.22 -4.08 -0.15
CA GLY A 95 -2.06 -3.19 0.65
C GLY A 95 -2.93 -2.28 -0.19
N GLY A 96 -2.49 -1.90 -1.40
CA GLY A 96 -3.28 -1.14 -2.36
C GLY A 96 -4.44 -1.99 -2.92
N VAL A 97 -4.16 -3.23 -3.33
CA VAL A 97 -5.21 -4.18 -3.77
C VAL A 97 -6.24 -4.39 -2.66
N VAL A 98 -5.78 -4.67 -1.44
CA VAL A 98 -6.67 -4.84 -0.27
C VAL A 98 -7.48 -3.58 0.00
N GLY A 99 -6.85 -2.38 -0.07
CA GLY A 99 -7.49 -1.10 0.16
C GLY A 99 -8.64 -0.82 -0.82
N VAL A 100 -8.44 -1.11 -2.12
CA VAL A 100 -9.49 -0.98 -3.15
C VAL A 100 -10.68 -1.90 -2.84
N TYR A 101 -10.42 -3.19 -2.58
CA TYR A 101 -11.51 -4.14 -2.30
C TYR A 101 -12.15 -3.94 -0.93
N PHE A 102 -11.43 -3.41 0.05
CA PHE A 102 -12.00 -2.95 1.30
C PHE A 102 -12.95 -1.77 1.08
N ALA A 103 -12.56 -0.79 0.27
CA ALA A 103 -13.41 0.35 -0.08
C ALA A 103 -14.67 -0.05 -0.84
N LEU A 104 -14.58 -1.05 -1.73
CA LEU A 104 -15.75 -1.61 -2.42
C LEU A 104 -16.71 -2.34 -1.48
N ALA A 105 -16.17 -3.14 -0.55
CA ALA A 105 -16.98 -3.89 0.40
C ALA A 105 -17.60 -3.00 1.48
N HIS A 106 -16.92 -1.91 1.86
CA HIS A 106 -17.27 -1.03 2.97
C HIS A 106 -17.09 0.46 2.59
N PRO A 107 -17.83 0.99 1.61
CA PRO A 107 -17.63 2.35 1.09
C PRO A 107 -17.80 3.43 2.17
N GLU A 108 -18.62 3.18 3.18
CA GLU A 108 -18.82 4.08 4.31
C GLU A 108 -17.60 4.16 5.26
N ARG A 109 -16.67 3.17 5.17
CA ARG A 109 -15.51 3.05 6.06
C ARG A 109 -14.26 3.75 5.52
N VAL A 110 -14.21 4.09 4.22
CA VAL A 110 -13.05 4.73 3.58
C VAL A 110 -13.37 6.16 3.19
N GLU A 111 -12.55 7.11 3.64
CA GLU A 111 -12.72 8.53 3.31
C GLU A 111 -12.14 8.87 1.93
N GLN A 112 -10.94 8.35 1.66
CA GLN A 112 -10.16 8.48 0.45
C GLN A 112 -9.07 7.41 0.42
N LEU A 113 -8.58 7.06 -0.75
CA LEU A 113 -7.65 5.97 -0.95
C LEU A 113 -6.41 6.44 -1.72
N MET A 114 -5.22 6.17 -1.19
CA MET A 114 -3.97 6.27 -1.95
C MET A 114 -3.43 4.86 -2.19
N THR A 115 -3.25 4.48 -3.45
CA THR A 115 -2.55 3.24 -3.82
C THR A 115 -1.14 3.59 -4.27
N VAL A 116 -0.14 2.81 -3.85
CA VAL A 116 1.27 3.04 -4.15
C VAL A 116 1.85 1.79 -4.80
N CYS A 117 2.43 1.91 -5.98
CA CYS A 117 3.03 0.80 -6.71
C CYS A 117 2.13 -0.46 -6.65
N THR A 118 0.85 -0.26 -6.96
CA THR A 118 -0.20 -1.28 -6.89
C THR A 118 -0.55 -1.74 -8.30
N PRO A 119 -0.59 -3.05 -8.59
CA PRO A 119 -0.97 -3.53 -9.92
C PRO A 119 -2.44 -3.22 -10.17
N LEU A 120 -2.76 -2.64 -11.32
CA LEU A 120 -4.15 -2.43 -11.76
C LEU A 120 -4.71 -3.71 -12.38
N THR A 121 -3.85 -4.50 -13.01
CA THR A 121 -4.18 -5.79 -13.60
C THR A 121 -3.14 -6.86 -13.25
N ALA A 122 -3.45 -8.13 -13.49
CA ALA A 122 -2.52 -9.22 -13.26
C ALA A 122 -1.24 -9.12 -14.11
N THR A 123 -1.31 -8.47 -15.26
CA THR A 123 -0.16 -8.29 -16.17
C THR A 123 0.86 -7.29 -15.66
N ASP A 124 0.46 -6.39 -14.76
CA ASP A 124 1.36 -5.40 -14.17
C ASP A 124 2.30 -6.01 -13.13
N ILE A 125 2.00 -7.22 -12.64
CA ILE A 125 2.86 -7.93 -11.68
C ILE A 125 4.03 -8.57 -12.43
N ALA A 126 5.23 -8.01 -12.28
CA ALA A 126 6.42 -8.49 -12.96
C ALA A 126 6.79 -9.92 -12.53
N ARG A 127 7.49 -10.66 -13.43
CA ARG A 127 7.86 -12.06 -13.22
C ARG A 127 8.57 -12.37 -11.90
N PRO A 128 9.45 -11.51 -11.35
CA PRO A 128 10.09 -11.82 -10.07
C PRO A 128 9.09 -12.08 -8.95
N LEU A 129 7.96 -11.35 -8.95
CA LEU A 129 6.88 -11.51 -7.97
C LEU A 129 5.85 -12.55 -8.43
N SER A 130 5.30 -12.43 -9.65
CA SER A 130 4.27 -13.36 -10.16
C SER A 130 4.75 -14.80 -10.30
N GLY A 131 6.05 -15.00 -10.55
CA GLY A 131 6.68 -16.32 -10.64
C GLY A 131 7.25 -16.85 -9.33
N TYR A 132 7.07 -16.14 -8.21
CA TYR A 132 7.57 -16.57 -6.92
C TYR A 132 6.86 -17.86 -6.45
N ALA A 133 7.65 -18.92 -6.22
CA ALA A 133 7.14 -20.26 -5.90
C ALA A 133 7.29 -20.64 -4.41
N GLY A 134 7.55 -19.66 -3.55
CA GLY A 134 7.82 -19.88 -2.12
C GLY A 134 9.32 -19.94 -1.80
N GLY A 135 9.62 -20.00 -0.53
CA GLY A 135 10.99 -20.02 0.02
C GLY A 135 11.14 -19.07 1.20
N ASP A 136 12.32 -19.13 1.81
CA ASP A 136 12.66 -18.24 2.91
C ASP A 136 13.08 -16.88 2.37
N ASN A 137 12.68 -15.81 3.07
CA ASN A 137 13.01 -14.42 2.74
C ASN A 137 12.64 -13.99 1.30
N PRO A 138 11.33 -13.83 1.01
CA PRO A 138 10.85 -13.42 -0.32
C PRO A 138 11.47 -12.12 -0.83
N ALA A 139 11.61 -11.10 0.03
CA ALA A 139 12.18 -9.81 -0.34
C ALA A 139 13.61 -9.96 -0.88
N LYS A 140 14.44 -10.79 -0.25
CA LYS A 140 15.80 -11.08 -0.73
C LYS A 140 15.80 -11.81 -2.07
N MET A 141 14.87 -12.74 -2.28
CA MET A 141 14.79 -13.52 -3.53
C MET A 141 14.32 -12.62 -4.70
N ILE A 142 13.38 -11.74 -4.46
CA ILE A 142 12.73 -10.93 -5.49
C ILE A 142 13.53 -9.64 -5.76
N LEU A 143 13.91 -8.89 -4.73
CA LEU A 143 14.67 -7.64 -4.86
C LEU A 143 16.17 -7.86 -5.10
N GLY A 144 16.70 -8.99 -4.68
CA GLY A 144 18.12 -9.31 -4.85
C GLY A 144 19.04 -8.26 -4.21
N ARG A 145 19.93 -7.66 -5.03
CA ARG A 145 20.88 -6.65 -4.54
C ARG A 145 20.22 -5.34 -4.13
N ARG A 146 19.03 -5.03 -4.68
CA ARG A 146 18.27 -3.79 -4.37
C ARG A 146 17.79 -3.76 -2.92
N LEU A 147 17.59 -4.93 -2.29
CA LEU A 147 17.15 -5.00 -0.89
C LEU A 147 18.05 -4.19 0.05
N LYS A 148 19.35 -4.14 -0.22
CA LYS A 148 20.33 -3.37 0.58
C LYS A 148 20.10 -1.86 0.58
N SER A 149 19.30 -1.35 -0.35
CA SER A 149 18.93 0.07 -0.43
C SER A 149 17.73 0.40 0.47
N TYR A 150 17.09 -0.61 1.04
CA TYR A 150 15.86 -0.49 1.83
C TYR A 150 16.06 -1.16 3.20
N GLU A 151 16.73 -0.45 4.11
CA GLU A 151 17.08 -0.99 5.44
C GLU A 151 15.85 -1.43 6.22
N GLU A 152 14.76 -0.67 6.16
CA GLU A 152 13.50 -0.96 6.84
C GLU A 152 12.84 -2.25 6.32
N VAL A 153 13.03 -2.56 5.04
CA VAL A 153 12.54 -3.80 4.42
C VAL A 153 13.46 -4.98 4.76
N ASP A 154 14.78 -4.77 4.69
CA ASP A 154 15.77 -5.84 4.94
C ASP A 154 15.70 -6.37 6.39
N ILE A 155 15.51 -5.48 7.37
CA ILE A 155 15.36 -5.85 8.79
C ILE A 155 14.18 -6.81 8.99
N GLU A 156 13.06 -6.61 8.31
CA GLU A 156 11.83 -7.39 8.47
C GLU A 156 11.71 -8.57 7.48
N ALA A 157 12.57 -8.61 6.47
CA ALA A 157 12.46 -9.53 5.33
C ALA A 157 12.41 -11.02 5.71
N SER A 158 13.08 -11.40 6.79
CA SER A 158 13.11 -12.80 7.27
C SER A 158 11.86 -13.22 8.05
N LYS A 159 10.99 -12.27 8.43
CA LYS A 159 9.77 -12.54 9.20
C LYS A 159 8.60 -12.97 8.30
N THR A 160 8.68 -12.65 7.02
CA THR A 160 7.60 -12.93 6.05
C THR A 160 7.51 -14.42 5.74
N ASP A 161 6.31 -14.98 5.84
CA ASP A 161 6.02 -16.34 5.37
C ASP A 161 5.97 -16.35 3.83
N GLY A 162 6.86 -17.13 3.20
CA GLY A 162 6.88 -17.24 1.74
C GLY A 162 5.56 -17.76 1.14
N LYS A 163 4.78 -18.54 1.89
CA LYS A 163 3.43 -18.94 1.47
C LYS A 163 2.47 -17.76 1.42
N ALA A 164 2.60 -16.81 2.36
CA ALA A 164 1.74 -15.62 2.38
C ALA A 164 1.95 -14.81 1.10
N VAL A 165 3.20 -14.60 0.67
CA VAL A 165 3.49 -13.93 -0.61
C VAL A 165 2.92 -14.73 -1.77
N MET A 166 3.25 -16.02 -1.88
CA MET A 166 2.82 -16.86 -3.01
C MET A 166 1.29 -16.92 -3.16
N GLU A 167 0.58 -17.22 -2.08
CA GLU A 167 -0.88 -17.38 -2.14
C GLU A 167 -1.61 -16.05 -2.34
N SER A 168 -1.14 -14.96 -1.73
CA SER A 168 -1.77 -13.66 -1.90
C SER A 168 -1.49 -13.05 -3.29
N VAL A 169 -0.33 -13.28 -3.87
CA VAL A 169 -0.05 -12.92 -5.28
C VAL A 169 -1.01 -13.68 -6.21
N ARG A 170 -1.13 -15.01 -6.04
CA ARG A 170 -2.09 -15.81 -6.80
C ARG A 170 -3.53 -15.32 -6.64
N SER A 171 -3.89 -14.96 -5.41
CA SER A 171 -5.21 -14.37 -5.15
C SER A 171 -5.36 -13.05 -5.89
N ALA A 172 -4.40 -12.14 -5.79
CA ALA A 172 -4.45 -10.81 -6.43
C ALA A 172 -4.55 -10.90 -7.95
N MET A 173 -3.90 -11.87 -8.59
CA MET A 173 -3.97 -12.09 -10.04
C MET A 173 -5.37 -12.44 -10.57
N ASN A 174 -6.33 -12.76 -9.71
CA ASN A 174 -7.73 -12.99 -10.09
C ASN A 174 -8.59 -11.72 -10.00
N TYR A 175 -7.99 -10.58 -9.67
CA TYR A 175 -8.68 -9.31 -9.48
C TYR A 175 -8.24 -8.29 -10.54
N ASN A 176 -9.20 -7.53 -11.04
CA ASN A 176 -8.99 -6.40 -11.94
C ASN A 176 -9.31 -5.11 -11.18
N LEU A 177 -8.30 -4.30 -10.89
CA LEU A 177 -8.49 -3.06 -10.15
C LEU A 177 -9.08 -1.96 -11.02
N LEU A 178 -8.93 -2.00 -12.33
CA LEU A 178 -9.57 -1.02 -13.23
C LEU A 178 -11.09 -1.08 -13.07
N ASP A 179 -11.69 -2.28 -13.23
CA ASP A 179 -13.14 -2.49 -13.05
C ASP A 179 -13.60 -2.11 -11.64
N ALA A 180 -12.73 -2.35 -10.64
CA ALA A 180 -13.00 -2.04 -9.25
C ALA A 180 -13.01 -0.52 -8.99
N LEU A 181 -12.05 0.21 -9.58
CA LEU A 181 -11.93 1.67 -9.44
C LEU A 181 -13.11 2.41 -10.05
N GLU A 182 -13.63 1.96 -11.19
CA GLU A 182 -14.85 2.50 -11.82
C GLU A 182 -16.08 2.45 -10.90
N SER A 183 -16.08 1.52 -9.95
CA SER A 183 -17.18 1.32 -9.00
C SER A 183 -17.03 2.12 -7.69
N LEU A 184 -15.91 2.84 -7.51
CA LEU A 184 -15.64 3.62 -6.30
C LEU A 184 -16.11 5.06 -6.44
N ASP A 185 -16.93 5.52 -5.51
CA ASP A 185 -17.36 6.91 -5.40
C ASP A 185 -16.61 7.62 -4.26
N LEU A 186 -15.27 7.61 -4.33
CA LEU A 186 -14.39 8.29 -3.39
C LEU A 186 -13.10 8.74 -4.09
N PRO A 187 -12.39 9.77 -3.57
CA PRO A 187 -11.12 10.19 -4.16
C PRO A 187 -10.06 9.10 -4.07
N VAL A 188 -9.45 8.77 -5.22
CA VAL A 188 -8.35 7.81 -5.32
C VAL A 188 -7.13 8.45 -5.94
N LEU A 189 -5.98 8.37 -5.26
CA LEU A 189 -4.68 8.77 -5.78
C LEU A 189 -3.84 7.53 -6.07
N ILE A 190 -3.54 7.30 -7.35
CA ILE A 190 -2.66 6.20 -7.79
C ILE A 190 -1.24 6.74 -7.90
N VAL A 191 -0.33 6.20 -7.10
CA VAL A 191 1.09 6.58 -7.08
C VAL A 191 1.93 5.47 -7.68
N CYS A 192 2.72 5.77 -8.71
CA CYS A 192 3.63 4.83 -9.34
C CYS A 192 5.08 5.31 -9.26
N GLY A 193 6.02 4.39 -9.17
CA GLY A 193 7.43 4.65 -9.45
C GLY A 193 7.75 4.27 -10.90
N ARG A 194 8.30 5.20 -11.70
CA ARG A 194 8.58 4.96 -13.13
C ARG A 194 9.51 3.76 -13.37
N GLU A 195 10.47 3.58 -12.46
CA GLU A 195 11.49 2.54 -12.57
C GLU A 195 11.20 1.31 -11.69
N ASP A 196 9.93 1.08 -11.33
CA ASP A 196 9.54 -0.05 -10.48
C ASP A 196 9.82 -1.40 -11.17
N PRO A 197 10.70 -2.25 -10.60
CA PRO A 197 11.01 -3.56 -11.17
C PRO A 197 10.01 -4.65 -10.81
N ILE A 198 9.03 -4.35 -9.95
CA ILE A 198 8.09 -5.31 -9.35
C ILE A 198 6.69 -5.12 -9.89
N ILE A 199 6.23 -3.87 -9.95
CA ILE A 199 4.92 -3.49 -10.48
C ILE A 199 5.14 -2.56 -11.67
N GLN A 200 4.68 -2.97 -12.84
CA GLN A 200 4.78 -2.16 -14.04
C GLN A 200 3.83 -0.96 -13.96
N VAL A 201 4.32 0.20 -14.38
CA VAL A 201 3.47 1.38 -14.52
C VAL A 201 2.50 1.13 -15.67
N PRO A 202 1.20 1.34 -15.49
CA PRO A 202 0.22 1.27 -16.58
C PRO A 202 0.60 2.21 -17.73
N ASP A 203 0.21 1.86 -18.95
CA ASP A 203 0.42 2.73 -20.10
C ASP A 203 -0.40 4.03 -20.01
N ASP A 204 0.01 5.01 -20.82
CA ASP A 204 -0.60 6.34 -20.77
C ASP A 204 -2.09 6.28 -21.16
N ASP A 205 -2.48 5.42 -22.11
CA ASP A 205 -3.87 5.25 -22.53
C ASP A 205 -4.73 4.75 -21.34
N THR A 206 -4.26 3.75 -20.61
CA THR A 206 -4.94 3.25 -19.39
C THR A 206 -5.08 4.33 -18.32
N LEU A 207 -4.04 5.18 -18.13
CA LEU A 207 -4.08 6.26 -17.14
C LEU A 207 -4.98 7.43 -17.55
N GLU A 208 -5.13 7.70 -18.86
CA GLU A 208 -6.03 8.74 -19.37
C GLU A 208 -7.50 8.34 -19.32
N ASP A 209 -7.80 7.03 -19.36
CA ASP A 209 -9.16 6.49 -19.32
C ASP A 209 -9.73 6.37 -17.88
N LEU A 210 -8.96 6.73 -16.84
CA LEU A 210 -9.42 6.69 -15.46
C LEU A 210 -10.52 7.72 -15.18
N ASP A 211 -11.45 7.37 -14.28
CA ASP A 211 -12.54 8.25 -13.87
C ASP A 211 -12.03 9.53 -13.18
N TYR A 212 -12.87 10.58 -13.17
CA TYR A 212 -12.56 11.92 -12.66
C TYR A 212 -12.15 11.95 -11.17
N ASN A 213 -12.57 10.96 -10.39
CA ASN A 213 -12.21 10.81 -8.97
C ASN A 213 -10.92 10.03 -8.75
N VAL A 214 -10.28 9.52 -9.82
CA VAL A 214 -9.03 8.76 -9.78
C VAL A 214 -7.93 9.57 -10.46
N TYR A 215 -6.86 9.86 -9.72
CA TYR A 215 -5.75 10.66 -10.23
C TYR A 215 -4.44 9.88 -10.20
N PRO A 216 -3.77 9.67 -11.35
CA PRO A 216 -2.46 9.05 -11.39
C PRO A 216 -1.34 10.06 -11.12
N PHE A 217 -0.35 9.65 -10.32
CA PHE A 217 0.86 10.41 -10.05
C PHE A 217 2.10 9.53 -10.20
N ILE A 218 3.01 9.91 -11.08
CA ILE A 218 4.22 9.14 -11.35
C ILE A 218 5.45 9.82 -10.76
N PHE A 219 6.17 9.10 -9.94
CA PHE A 219 7.49 9.48 -9.45
C PHE A 219 8.54 9.03 -10.46
N GLU A 220 9.07 9.96 -11.26
CA GLU A 220 9.95 9.66 -12.40
C GLU A 220 11.29 9.03 -12.00
N ALA A 221 11.79 9.30 -10.79
CA ALA A 221 13.06 8.77 -10.31
C ALA A 221 12.90 7.65 -9.26
N ALA A 222 11.66 7.30 -8.91
CA ALA A 222 11.40 6.27 -7.91
C ALA A 222 11.19 4.89 -8.54
N GLN A 223 11.54 3.87 -7.77
CA GLN A 223 11.28 2.46 -8.03
C GLN A 223 10.04 2.01 -7.22
N HIS A 224 10.19 0.91 -6.48
CA HIS A 224 9.06 0.26 -5.78
C HIS A 224 8.68 0.92 -4.45
N TYR A 225 9.57 1.71 -3.83
CA TYR A 225 9.33 2.32 -2.53
C TYR A 225 9.43 3.87 -2.58
N PRO A 226 8.52 4.57 -3.29
CA PRO A 226 8.56 6.04 -3.38
C PRO A 226 8.59 6.74 -2.02
N MET A 227 7.95 6.14 -0.99
CA MET A 227 7.91 6.63 0.38
C MET A 227 9.29 6.60 1.07
N LEU A 228 10.22 5.74 0.63
CA LEU A 228 11.61 5.68 1.11
C LEU A 228 12.58 6.42 0.19
N GLU A 229 12.37 6.35 -1.12
CA GLU A 229 13.26 6.85 -2.16
C GLU A 229 13.14 8.36 -2.35
N GLU A 230 11.94 8.90 -2.29
CA GLU A 230 11.62 10.33 -2.39
C GLU A 230 10.73 10.78 -1.21
N THR A 231 11.10 10.42 0.02
CA THR A 231 10.30 10.59 1.25
C THR A 231 9.68 11.97 1.40
N GLY A 232 10.46 13.02 1.18
CA GLY A 232 9.96 14.40 1.34
C GLY A 232 8.87 14.77 0.34
N LYS A 233 9.00 14.31 -0.91
CA LYS A 233 8.02 14.54 -1.98
C LYS A 233 6.78 13.68 -1.76
N PHE A 234 6.97 12.42 -1.37
CA PHE A 234 5.87 11.51 -1.04
C PHE A 234 5.03 12.03 0.13
N ASN A 235 5.66 12.41 1.23
CA ASN A 235 4.97 12.92 2.41
C ASN A 235 4.22 14.24 2.12
N ARG A 236 4.77 15.11 1.25
CA ARG A 236 4.06 16.31 0.82
C ARG A 236 2.84 15.95 -0.01
N LEU A 237 2.99 15.09 -1.03
CA LEU A 237 1.89 14.62 -1.87
C LEU A 237 0.77 14.02 -1.02
N LEU A 238 1.12 13.17 -0.03
CA LEU A 238 0.16 12.59 0.89
C LEU A 238 -0.59 13.66 1.70
N ARG A 239 0.13 14.66 2.26
CA ARG A 239 -0.53 15.76 3.00
C ARG A 239 -1.48 16.56 2.12
N ASP A 240 -1.05 16.90 0.92
CA ASP A 240 -1.87 17.67 -0.02
C ASP A 240 -3.12 16.87 -0.41
N PHE A 241 -2.98 15.58 -0.69
CA PHE A 241 -4.12 14.69 -0.96
C PHE A 241 -5.09 14.58 0.21
N LEU A 242 -4.59 14.42 1.44
CA LEU A 242 -5.43 14.34 2.64
C LEU A 242 -6.26 15.62 2.89
N VAL A 243 -5.75 16.78 2.45
CA VAL A 243 -6.41 18.08 2.61
C VAL A 243 -7.36 18.38 1.44
N HIS A 244 -6.91 18.17 0.22
CA HIS A 244 -7.60 18.64 -0.99
C HIS A 244 -8.52 17.59 -1.63
N ARG A 245 -8.34 16.32 -1.30
CA ARG A 245 -9.13 15.18 -1.77
C ARG A 245 -9.13 15.07 -3.30
N ASP A 246 -10.27 15.35 -3.94
CA ASP A 246 -10.53 15.32 -5.39
C ASP A 246 -10.30 16.67 -6.09
N ASN A 247 -9.83 17.66 -5.35
CA ASN A 247 -9.39 18.93 -5.95
C ASN A 247 -7.94 18.82 -6.43
N TRP A 248 -7.75 18.10 -7.53
CA TRP A 248 -6.42 17.77 -8.08
C TRP A 248 -5.58 19.00 -8.44
N ASP A 249 -6.21 20.10 -8.85
CA ASP A 249 -5.54 21.37 -9.17
C ASP A 249 -4.88 22.03 -7.95
N ALA A 250 -5.39 21.73 -6.75
CA ALA A 250 -4.84 22.25 -5.50
C ALA A 250 -3.66 21.41 -4.96
N ILE A 251 -3.43 20.22 -5.54
CA ILE A 251 -2.25 19.40 -5.22
C ILE A 251 -1.04 20.00 -5.93
N GLU A 252 -0.33 20.91 -5.23
CA GLU A 252 0.82 21.63 -5.76
C GLU A 252 1.99 20.68 -6.06
N ILE A 253 2.11 20.27 -7.32
CA ILE A 253 3.36 19.74 -7.85
C ILE A 253 4.23 20.94 -8.19
N LYS A 254 5.25 21.26 -7.38
CA LYS A 254 6.15 22.38 -7.66
C LYS A 254 6.72 22.22 -9.07
N ASP A 255 6.71 23.32 -9.84
CA ASP A 255 7.31 23.37 -11.19
C ASP A 255 8.80 22.95 -11.21
N GLU A 256 9.50 23.08 -10.09
CA GLU A 256 10.87 22.57 -9.91
C GLU A 256 10.98 21.05 -10.06
N TRP A 257 9.93 20.32 -9.78
CA TRP A 257 9.86 18.87 -9.94
C TRP A 257 9.52 18.48 -11.38
N LYS A 258 8.76 19.34 -12.09
CA LYS A 258 8.51 19.22 -13.54
C LYS A 258 9.74 19.55 -14.38
N ARG A 259 10.67 20.43 -13.91
CA ARG A 259 11.88 20.87 -14.64
C ARG A 259 13.02 19.85 -14.65
N ARG A 260 13.03 18.88 -13.75
CA ARG A 260 13.98 17.76 -13.78
C ARG A 260 13.61 16.66 -14.76
N MET A 261 12.49 16.81 -15.46
CA MET A 261 11.95 15.88 -16.45
C MET A 261 12.29 16.29 -17.91
N ARG A 262 13.32 17.16 -18.11
CA ARG A 262 13.82 17.51 -19.46
C ARG A 262 15.28 17.15 -19.61
#